data_6f21d88efa5648b648436c1b10a80f04
#
_entry.id   6f21d88efa5648b648436c1b10a80f04
#
_cell.length_a   1.000
_cell.length_b   1.000
_cell.length_c   1.000
_cell.angle_alpha   90.00
_cell.angle_beta   90.00
_cell.angle_gamma   90.00
#
_symmetry.space_group_name_H-M   'P 1'
#
loop_
_entity.id
_entity.type
_entity.pdbx_description
1 polymer ?
#
loop_
_entity_poly.entity_id
_entity_poly.type
_entity_poly.pdbx_seq_one_letter_code
_entity_poly.pdbx_strand_id
1 'polypeptide(L)'
;MQNVKGLIVVAMASLIFTSFSRSHEKEKINWMTVAQLQEAYKKQPKPILFDVYTSWCGWCKVMDKDTYSKEAVVKYINEKYYAVKLDAESKDSAVLGNKKFGYSAGNKSNELASYLLYGQMSFPTTVFLSDLNARPAPLAGYLKPKELEAPLKYFGDGEYSKKNFPEFMKTFNSSW
;
A
#
# COMPACT_ATOMS: atom_id res chain seq x y z
N MET A 1 -59.17 59.92 4.83
CA MET A 1 -57.81 60.54 4.82
C MET A 1 -57.07 59.96 6.02
N GLN A 2 -56.29 58.92 5.85
CA GLN A 2 -55.25 58.43 6.83
C GLN A 2 -54.20 57.60 6.10
N ASN A 3 -53.00 58.17 6.06
CA ASN A 3 -51.79 57.54 5.47
C ASN A 3 -51.28 56.45 6.40
N VAL A 4 -51.15 55.22 5.88
CA VAL A 4 -50.41 54.18 6.54
C VAL A 4 -49.06 54.03 5.81
N LYS A 5 -48.00 54.49 6.46
CA LYS A 5 -46.61 54.31 6.00
C LYS A 5 -46.21 52.86 6.30
N GLY A 6 -46.04 52.08 5.24
CA GLY A 6 -45.49 50.72 5.36
C GLY A 6 -44.00 50.76 5.65
N LEU A 7 -43.63 50.17 6.79
CA LEU A 7 -42.23 49.98 7.22
C LEU A 7 -41.72 48.66 6.61
N ILE A 8 -40.83 48.77 5.60
CA ILE A 8 -40.15 47.62 5.02
C ILE A 8 -38.97 47.28 5.92
N VAL A 9 -39.08 46.21 6.66
CA VAL A 9 -37.96 45.59 7.42
C VAL A 9 -37.17 44.69 6.48
N VAL A 10 -36.01 45.18 6.03
CA VAL A 10 -35.06 44.38 5.26
C VAL A 10 -34.28 43.53 6.25
N ALA A 11 -34.61 42.25 6.37
CA ALA A 11 -33.84 41.28 7.11
C ALA A 11 -32.58 40.91 6.32
N MET A 12 -31.42 41.43 6.70
CA MET A 12 -30.11 41.00 6.22
C MET A 12 -29.81 39.63 6.83
N ALA A 13 -30.01 38.56 6.08
CA ALA A 13 -29.52 37.25 6.42
C ALA A 13 -28.00 37.17 6.16
N SER A 14 -27.23 37.34 7.24
CA SER A 14 -25.77 37.15 7.21
C SER A 14 -25.46 35.66 7.04
N LEU A 15 -25.14 35.25 5.80
CA LEU A 15 -24.58 33.92 5.51
C LEU A 15 -23.16 33.83 6.08
N ILE A 16 -23.03 33.24 7.27
CA ILE A 16 -21.75 32.88 7.87
C ILE A 16 -21.22 31.66 7.08
N PHE A 17 -20.38 31.91 6.11
CA PHE A 17 -19.54 30.88 5.49
C PHE A 17 -18.50 30.43 6.52
N THR A 18 -18.81 29.41 7.30
CA THR A 18 -17.80 28.69 8.09
C THR A 18 -16.90 27.93 7.12
N SER A 19 -15.77 28.55 6.78
CA SER A 19 -14.68 27.84 6.08
C SER A 19 -14.20 26.71 6.97
N PHE A 20 -14.70 25.50 6.70
CA PHE A 20 -14.19 24.28 7.32
C PHE A 20 -12.80 24.04 6.77
N SER A 21 -11.78 24.54 7.46
CA SER A 21 -10.38 24.25 7.15
C SER A 21 -10.17 22.76 7.44
N ARG A 22 -10.28 21.92 6.39
CA ARG A 22 -9.97 20.51 6.46
C ARG A 22 -8.46 20.42 6.65
N SER A 23 -8.01 20.14 7.87
CA SER A 23 -6.62 19.78 8.12
C SER A 23 -6.29 18.61 7.19
N HIS A 24 -5.36 18.83 6.27
CA HIS A 24 -4.89 17.80 5.33
C HIS A 24 -4.05 16.82 6.16
N GLU A 25 -4.71 15.84 6.79
CA GLU A 25 -3.98 14.73 7.39
C GLU A 25 -3.25 14.01 6.25
N LYS A 26 -1.93 13.87 6.41
CA LYS A 26 -1.09 13.27 5.38
C LYS A 26 -1.55 11.83 5.13
N GLU A 27 -1.94 11.53 3.91
CA GLU A 27 -2.37 10.20 3.51
C GLU A 27 -1.29 9.16 3.84
N LYS A 28 -1.70 7.98 4.28
CA LYS A 28 -0.83 6.85 4.60
C LYS A 28 -1.21 5.65 3.73
N ILE A 29 -0.28 4.71 3.57
CA ILE A 29 -0.59 3.44 2.92
C ILE A 29 -1.64 2.70 3.76
N ASN A 30 -2.68 2.20 3.09
CA ASN A 30 -3.75 1.40 3.68
C ASN A 30 -3.27 -0.04 3.88
N TRP A 31 -2.37 -0.22 4.86
CA TRP A 31 -1.85 -1.55 5.20
C TRP A 31 -2.96 -2.45 5.72
N MET A 32 -3.02 -3.66 5.21
CA MET A 32 -3.99 -4.67 5.61
C MET A 32 -3.31 -5.95 6.11
N THR A 33 -4.08 -6.78 6.79
CA THR A 33 -3.69 -8.15 7.13
C THR A 33 -3.92 -9.08 5.94
N VAL A 34 -3.32 -10.29 5.96
CA VAL A 34 -3.55 -11.31 4.93
C VAL A 34 -5.02 -11.73 4.86
N ALA A 35 -5.72 -11.77 5.99
CA ALA A 35 -7.15 -12.07 6.03
C ALA A 35 -7.98 -10.98 5.32
N GLN A 36 -7.68 -9.71 5.56
CA GLN A 36 -8.34 -8.58 4.89
C GLN A 36 -8.05 -8.58 3.38
N LEU A 37 -6.82 -8.92 2.98
CA LEU A 37 -6.46 -9.09 1.57
C LEU A 37 -7.35 -10.12 0.89
N GLN A 38 -7.54 -11.31 1.48
CA GLN A 38 -8.36 -12.36 0.90
C GLN A 38 -9.79 -11.90 0.66
N GLU A 39 -10.39 -11.20 1.60
CA GLU A 39 -11.77 -10.68 1.47
C GLU A 39 -11.86 -9.52 0.46
N ALA A 40 -10.87 -8.64 0.40
CA ALA A 40 -10.84 -7.56 -0.58
C ALA A 40 -10.66 -8.10 -2.01
N TYR A 41 -9.77 -9.07 -2.17
CA TYR A 41 -9.45 -9.67 -3.47
C TYR A 41 -10.64 -10.41 -4.10
N LYS A 42 -11.47 -11.07 -3.28
CA LYS A 42 -12.72 -11.72 -3.76
C LYS A 42 -13.68 -10.72 -4.40
N LYS A 43 -13.70 -9.48 -3.91
CA LYS A 43 -14.58 -8.42 -4.42
C LYS A 43 -14.03 -7.79 -5.69
N GLN A 44 -12.74 -7.49 -5.68
CA GLN A 44 -12.06 -6.85 -6.80
C GLN A 44 -10.59 -7.29 -6.85
N PRO A 45 -10.17 -8.09 -7.83
CA PRO A 45 -8.77 -8.45 -8.01
C PRO A 45 -7.89 -7.23 -8.30
N LYS A 46 -6.76 -7.12 -7.60
CA LYS A 46 -5.69 -6.12 -7.83
C LYS A 46 -4.33 -6.78 -7.58
N PRO A 47 -3.24 -6.24 -8.14
CA PRO A 47 -1.90 -6.62 -7.74
C PRO A 47 -1.70 -6.48 -6.22
N ILE A 48 -0.80 -7.26 -5.67
CA ILE A 48 -0.56 -7.33 -4.23
C ILE A 48 0.89 -6.95 -3.95
N LEU A 49 1.08 -6.13 -2.93
CA LEU A 49 2.37 -5.76 -2.40
C LEU A 49 2.47 -6.22 -0.96
N PHE A 50 3.52 -6.99 -0.64
CA PHE A 50 3.89 -7.28 0.73
C PHE A 50 5.11 -6.46 1.13
N ASP A 51 5.06 -5.83 2.29
CA ASP A 51 6.22 -5.38 3.03
C ASP A 51 6.52 -6.41 4.11
N VAL A 52 7.58 -7.20 3.90
CA VAL A 52 8.01 -8.24 4.82
C VAL A 52 9.09 -7.68 5.74
N TYR A 53 8.81 -7.66 7.04
CA TYR A 53 9.64 -7.02 8.04
C TYR A 53 9.77 -7.85 9.32
N THR A 54 10.59 -7.39 10.25
CA THR A 54 10.62 -7.85 11.64
C THR A 54 10.63 -6.66 12.60
N SER A 55 10.20 -6.85 13.84
CA SER A 55 10.10 -5.78 14.84
C SER A 55 11.44 -5.13 15.18
N TRP A 56 12.54 -5.88 15.10
CA TRP A 56 13.91 -5.43 15.39
C TRP A 56 14.63 -4.82 14.17
N CYS A 57 14.04 -4.89 12.97
CA CYS A 57 14.66 -4.42 11.73
C CYS A 57 14.74 -2.90 11.66
N GLY A 58 15.94 -2.35 11.85
CA GLY A 58 16.20 -0.90 11.77
C GLY A 58 15.94 -0.32 10.39
N TRP A 59 16.39 -1.00 9.32
CA TRP A 59 16.18 -0.56 7.94
C TRP A 59 14.71 -0.61 7.47
N CYS A 60 13.89 -1.48 8.07
CA CYS A 60 12.45 -1.48 7.83
C CYS A 60 11.82 -0.18 8.34
N LYS A 61 12.21 0.28 9.53
CA LYS A 61 11.76 1.56 10.10
C LYS A 61 12.20 2.75 9.25
N VAL A 62 13.41 2.69 8.68
CA VAL A 62 13.91 3.71 7.75
C VAL A 62 13.06 3.71 6.47
N MET A 63 12.75 2.53 5.90
CA MET A 63 11.94 2.40 4.70
C MET A 63 10.49 2.90 4.91
N ASP A 64 9.90 2.62 6.07
CA ASP A 64 8.59 3.16 6.46
C ASP A 64 8.59 4.68 6.45
N LYS A 65 9.65 5.30 7.02
CA LYS A 65 9.77 6.75 7.15
C LYS A 65 10.14 7.43 5.82
N ASP A 66 11.08 6.88 5.07
CA ASP A 66 11.72 7.58 3.95
C ASP A 66 11.16 7.20 2.60
N THR A 67 10.48 6.04 2.49
CA THR A 67 9.92 5.53 1.23
C THR A 67 8.40 5.41 1.32
N TYR A 68 7.88 4.58 2.20
CA TYR A 68 6.44 4.32 2.31
C TYR A 68 5.61 5.48 2.87
N SER A 69 6.26 6.56 3.34
CA SER A 69 5.59 7.80 3.73
C SER A 69 5.58 8.89 2.66
N LYS A 70 6.21 8.66 1.49
CA LYS A 70 6.25 9.66 0.42
C LYS A 70 4.93 9.69 -0.33
N GLU A 71 4.41 10.90 -0.57
CA GLU A 71 3.08 11.10 -1.13
C GLU A 71 2.87 10.35 -2.45
N ALA A 72 3.84 10.42 -3.38
CA ALA A 72 3.75 9.71 -4.65
C ALA A 72 3.66 8.19 -4.47
N VAL A 73 4.47 7.62 -3.54
CA VAL A 73 4.46 6.19 -3.22
C VAL A 73 3.13 5.79 -2.59
N VAL A 74 2.67 6.55 -1.58
CA VAL A 74 1.42 6.31 -0.86
C VAL A 74 0.24 6.30 -1.82
N LYS A 75 0.11 7.36 -2.61
CA LYS A 75 -0.97 7.50 -3.58
C LYS A 75 -0.99 6.35 -4.59
N TYR A 76 0.16 6.02 -5.14
CA TYR A 76 0.26 4.96 -6.15
C TYR A 76 -0.07 3.58 -5.57
N ILE A 77 0.46 3.25 -4.38
CA ILE A 77 0.18 1.97 -3.73
C ILE A 77 -1.30 1.86 -3.37
N ASN A 78 -1.91 2.88 -2.77
CA ASN A 78 -3.32 2.87 -2.40
C ASN A 78 -4.24 2.71 -3.62
N GLU A 79 -3.88 3.29 -4.75
CA GLU A 79 -4.66 3.20 -5.99
C GLU A 79 -4.55 1.82 -6.64
N LYS A 80 -3.33 1.31 -6.79
CA LYS A 80 -3.02 0.16 -7.65
C LYS A 80 -2.96 -1.18 -6.92
N TYR A 81 -2.70 -1.19 -5.62
CA TYR A 81 -2.36 -2.41 -4.88
C TYR A 81 -3.30 -2.69 -3.70
N TYR A 82 -3.32 -3.94 -3.32
CA TYR A 82 -3.57 -4.34 -1.95
C TYR A 82 -2.24 -4.45 -1.23
N ALA A 83 -2.02 -3.57 -0.25
CA ALA A 83 -0.77 -3.50 0.49
C ALA A 83 -0.88 -4.26 1.80
N VAL A 84 0.00 -5.23 2.03
CA VAL A 84 0.02 -6.08 3.23
C VAL A 84 1.33 -5.89 3.97
N LYS A 85 1.25 -5.62 5.28
CA LYS A 85 2.43 -5.60 6.14
C LYS A 85 2.52 -6.93 6.88
N LEU A 86 3.61 -7.67 6.66
CA LEU A 86 3.81 -9.02 7.17
C LEU A 86 5.02 -9.09 8.09
N ASP A 87 4.79 -9.31 9.39
CA ASP A 87 5.87 -9.63 10.32
C ASP A 87 6.34 -11.08 10.08
N ALA A 88 7.60 -11.22 9.68
CA ALA A 88 8.20 -12.52 9.37
C ALA A 88 8.33 -13.44 10.59
N GLU A 89 8.17 -12.92 11.79
CA GLU A 89 8.21 -13.69 13.05
C GLU A 89 6.81 -13.87 13.67
N SER A 90 5.74 -13.37 13.02
CA SER A 90 4.37 -13.57 13.50
C SER A 90 4.03 -15.04 13.62
N LYS A 91 3.38 -15.39 14.74
CA LYS A 91 2.86 -16.75 15.00
C LYS A 91 1.46 -16.98 14.41
N ASP A 92 0.88 -15.96 13.80
CA ASP A 92 -0.45 -16.03 13.21
C ASP A 92 -0.44 -16.96 11.98
N SER A 93 -1.46 -17.78 11.87
CA SER A 93 -1.70 -18.53 10.64
C SER A 93 -2.28 -17.62 9.55
N ALA A 94 -1.98 -17.89 8.31
CA ALA A 94 -2.46 -17.14 7.16
C ALA A 94 -2.93 -18.07 6.03
N VAL A 95 -3.85 -17.57 5.21
CA VAL A 95 -4.25 -18.22 3.96
C VAL A 95 -3.98 -17.23 2.84
N LEU A 96 -3.18 -17.64 1.84
CA LEU A 96 -2.93 -16.86 0.64
C LEU A 96 -3.33 -17.72 -0.58
N GLY A 97 -4.34 -17.26 -1.32
CA GLY A 97 -4.95 -18.08 -2.37
C GLY A 97 -5.52 -19.38 -1.78
N ASN A 98 -5.03 -20.52 -2.27
CA ASN A 98 -5.44 -21.84 -1.82
C ASN A 98 -4.48 -22.49 -0.81
N LYS A 99 -3.44 -21.76 -0.38
CA LYS A 99 -2.38 -22.27 0.49
C LYS A 99 -2.56 -21.76 1.92
N LYS A 100 -2.38 -22.68 2.87
CA LYS A 100 -2.37 -22.37 4.30
C LYS A 100 -0.92 -22.31 4.79
N PHE A 101 -0.64 -21.36 5.64
CA PHE A 101 0.67 -21.11 6.23
C PHE A 101 0.51 -20.97 7.74
N GLY A 102 1.46 -21.51 8.48
CA GLY A 102 1.53 -21.41 9.93
C GLY A 102 2.82 -20.75 10.39
N TYR A 103 3.26 -21.15 11.57
CA TYR A 103 4.54 -20.73 12.15
C TYR A 103 5.47 -21.94 12.27
N SER A 104 6.66 -21.82 11.71
CA SER A 104 7.71 -22.82 11.84
C SER A 104 8.52 -22.59 13.13
N ALA A 105 8.31 -23.41 14.15
CA ALA A 105 9.07 -23.32 15.39
C ALA A 105 10.58 -23.61 15.19
N GLY A 106 10.91 -24.51 14.28
CA GLY A 106 12.31 -24.83 13.93
C GLY A 106 13.06 -23.67 13.28
N ASN A 107 12.40 -22.94 12.39
CA ASN A 107 12.97 -21.79 11.70
C ASN A 107 12.68 -20.46 12.42
N LYS A 108 11.89 -20.47 13.49
CA LYS A 108 11.43 -19.28 14.22
C LYS A 108 10.83 -18.20 13.30
N SER A 109 10.10 -18.63 12.29
CA SER A 109 9.56 -17.72 11.27
C SER A 109 8.15 -18.12 10.82
N ASN A 110 7.42 -17.14 10.29
CA ASN A 110 6.15 -17.34 9.62
C ASN A 110 6.37 -18.05 8.27
N GLU A 111 5.63 -19.11 8.01
CA GLU A 111 5.79 -19.90 6.79
C GLU A 111 5.39 -19.11 5.53
N LEU A 112 4.44 -18.17 5.64
CA LEU A 112 4.10 -17.27 4.51
C LEU A 112 5.28 -16.37 4.17
N ALA A 113 5.96 -15.80 5.16
CA ALA A 113 7.15 -14.99 4.93
C ALA A 113 8.25 -15.84 4.26
N SER A 114 8.50 -17.06 4.76
CA SER A 114 9.45 -17.97 4.15
C SER A 114 9.09 -18.31 2.69
N TYR A 115 7.81 -18.55 2.41
CA TYR A 115 7.32 -18.79 1.03
C TYR A 115 7.54 -17.57 0.13
N LEU A 116 7.16 -16.38 0.58
CA LEU A 116 7.30 -15.13 -0.20
C LEU A 116 8.75 -14.78 -0.49
N LEU A 117 9.67 -15.12 0.41
CA LEU A 117 11.09 -14.81 0.31
C LEU A 117 11.93 -16.01 -0.22
N TYR A 118 11.29 -17.10 -0.64
CA TYR A 118 12.00 -18.35 -1.04
C TYR A 118 13.00 -18.84 0.00
N GLY A 119 12.69 -18.65 1.30
CA GLY A 119 13.56 -19.01 2.42
C GLY A 119 14.71 -18.05 2.70
N GLN A 120 14.92 -17.03 1.86
CA GLN A 120 15.97 -16.03 2.07
C GLN A 120 15.46 -14.91 2.97
N MET A 121 15.54 -15.12 4.29
CA MET A 121 15.00 -14.19 5.30
C MET A 121 15.86 -12.93 5.41
N SER A 122 15.64 -11.98 4.51
CA SER A 122 16.28 -10.66 4.45
C SER A 122 15.25 -9.55 4.64
N PHE A 123 15.58 -8.51 5.41
CA PHE A 123 14.65 -7.44 5.76
C PHE A 123 15.26 -6.03 5.64
N PRO A 124 14.47 -5.04 5.15
CA PRO A 124 13.12 -5.19 4.57
C PRO A 124 13.15 -5.96 3.24
N THR A 125 12.04 -6.58 2.86
CA THR A 125 11.85 -7.08 1.49
C THR A 125 10.46 -6.71 1.02
N THR A 126 10.39 -5.99 -0.10
CA THR A 126 9.14 -5.74 -0.82
C THR A 126 8.86 -6.90 -1.76
N VAL A 127 7.67 -7.50 -1.68
CA VAL A 127 7.30 -8.63 -2.55
C VAL A 127 6.09 -8.26 -3.38
N PHE A 128 6.17 -8.50 -4.68
CA PHE A 128 5.07 -8.29 -5.62
C PHE A 128 4.43 -9.61 -6.01
N LEU A 129 3.09 -9.62 -6.09
CA LEU A 129 2.30 -10.69 -6.67
C LEU A 129 1.30 -10.09 -7.66
N SER A 130 1.20 -10.67 -8.84
CA SER A 130 0.16 -10.30 -9.83
C SER A 130 -1.24 -10.73 -9.39
N ASP A 131 -1.33 -11.82 -8.66
CA ASP A 131 -2.54 -12.40 -8.10
C ASP A 131 -2.22 -13.28 -6.88
N LEU A 132 -3.26 -13.81 -6.20
CA LEU A 132 -3.11 -14.62 -4.98
C LEU A 132 -2.33 -15.94 -5.15
N ASN A 133 -2.20 -16.44 -6.39
CA ASN A 133 -1.52 -17.70 -6.69
C ASN A 133 -0.24 -17.50 -7.50
N ALA A 134 0.10 -16.25 -7.81
CA ALA A 134 1.29 -15.90 -8.57
C ALA A 134 2.57 -16.31 -7.84
N ARG A 135 3.64 -16.50 -8.61
CA ARG A 135 4.99 -16.65 -8.04
C ARG A 135 5.41 -15.34 -7.40
N PRO A 136 5.89 -15.35 -6.14
CA PRO A 136 6.42 -14.16 -5.51
C PRO A 136 7.60 -13.55 -6.28
N ALA A 137 7.62 -12.22 -6.36
CA ALA A 137 8.74 -11.46 -6.89
C ALA A 137 9.34 -10.59 -5.78
N PRO A 138 10.23 -11.16 -4.94
CA PRO A 138 10.86 -10.44 -3.84
C PRO A 138 11.94 -9.50 -4.33
N LEU A 139 11.97 -8.31 -3.74
CA LEU A 139 12.97 -7.29 -3.95
C LEU A 139 13.57 -6.93 -2.57
N ALA A 140 14.70 -7.55 -2.27
CA ALA A 140 15.32 -7.48 -0.96
C ALA A 140 16.07 -6.16 -0.73
N GLY A 141 16.02 -5.66 0.50
CA GLY A 141 16.75 -4.50 0.99
C GLY A 141 15.94 -3.21 0.98
N TYR A 142 16.54 -2.18 1.58
CA TYR A 142 16.00 -0.84 1.58
C TYR A 142 16.00 -0.25 0.16
N LEU A 143 14.88 0.31 -0.24
CA LEU A 143 14.69 0.97 -1.53
C LEU A 143 14.25 2.42 -1.30
N LYS A 144 14.93 3.36 -1.96
CA LYS A 144 14.48 4.75 -2.04
C LYS A 144 13.20 4.83 -2.91
N PRO A 145 12.40 5.89 -2.79
CA PRO A 145 11.18 6.05 -3.61
C PRO A 145 11.44 5.88 -5.11
N LYS A 146 12.50 6.49 -5.62
CA LYS A 146 12.88 6.40 -7.03
C LYS A 146 13.27 4.98 -7.47
N GLU A 147 13.88 4.20 -6.58
CA GLU A 147 14.27 2.80 -6.84
C GLU A 147 13.05 1.86 -6.82
N LEU A 148 12.06 2.19 -5.97
CA LEU A 148 10.83 1.44 -5.86
C LEU A 148 9.84 1.76 -7.01
N GLU A 149 9.95 2.92 -7.67
CA GLU A 149 9.00 3.38 -8.68
C GLU A 149 8.85 2.40 -9.85
N ALA A 150 9.96 1.99 -10.44
CA ALA A 150 9.93 1.10 -11.60
C ALA A 150 9.27 -0.25 -11.31
N PRO A 151 9.65 -0.99 -10.23
CA PRO A 151 8.93 -2.21 -9.84
C PRO A 151 7.45 -1.98 -9.55
N LEU A 152 7.10 -0.91 -8.84
CA LEU A 152 5.70 -0.57 -8.57
C LEU A 152 4.90 -0.39 -9.87
N LYS A 153 5.42 0.37 -10.82
CA LYS A 153 4.73 0.60 -12.10
C LYS A 153 4.68 -0.65 -12.97
N TYR A 154 5.74 -1.45 -12.96
CA TYR A 154 5.76 -2.70 -13.72
C TYR A 154 4.65 -3.66 -13.34
N PHE A 155 4.43 -3.87 -12.03
CA PHE A 155 3.35 -4.71 -11.56
C PHE A 155 2.00 -3.98 -11.52
N GLY A 156 1.97 -2.74 -11.02
CA GLY A 156 0.73 -1.98 -10.80
C GLY A 156 -0.01 -1.57 -12.07
N ASP A 157 0.73 -1.31 -13.16
CA ASP A 157 0.15 -0.98 -14.47
C ASP A 157 0.00 -2.22 -15.38
N GLY A 158 0.31 -3.43 -14.87
CA GLY A 158 0.16 -4.69 -15.59
C GLY A 158 1.17 -4.92 -16.71
N GLU A 159 2.29 -4.19 -16.72
CA GLU A 159 3.34 -4.31 -17.73
C GLU A 159 4.00 -5.71 -17.71
N TYR A 160 4.02 -6.37 -16.55
CA TYR A 160 4.53 -7.74 -16.39
C TYR A 160 3.87 -8.78 -17.31
N SER A 161 2.64 -8.53 -17.77
CA SER A 161 1.93 -9.41 -18.70
C SER A 161 2.32 -9.19 -20.17
N LYS A 162 3.02 -8.09 -20.49
CA LYS A 162 3.34 -7.65 -21.85
C LYS A 162 4.82 -7.84 -22.19
N LYS A 163 5.71 -7.63 -21.23
CA LYS A 163 7.17 -7.67 -21.41
C LYS A 163 7.88 -8.02 -20.10
N ASN A 164 9.10 -8.52 -20.18
CA ASN A 164 9.92 -8.75 -19.01
C ASN A 164 10.44 -7.44 -18.42
N PHE A 165 10.91 -7.47 -17.16
CA PHE A 165 11.36 -6.27 -16.45
C PHE A 165 12.54 -5.56 -17.15
N PRO A 166 13.58 -6.23 -17.66
CA PRO A 166 14.64 -5.58 -18.42
C PRO A 166 14.15 -4.85 -19.69
N GLU A 167 13.16 -5.38 -20.39
CA GLU A 167 12.55 -4.71 -21.55
C GLU A 167 11.72 -3.49 -21.12
N PHE A 168 10.99 -3.61 -20.02
CA PHE A 168 10.28 -2.48 -19.43
C PHE A 168 11.24 -1.35 -19.08
N MET A 169 12.37 -1.65 -18.44
CA MET A 169 13.36 -0.66 -18.04
C MET A 169 13.97 0.13 -19.19
N LYS A 170 14.02 -0.42 -20.42
CA LYS A 170 14.54 0.31 -21.60
C LYS A 170 13.72 1.55 -21.97
N THR A 171 12.43 1.52 -21.64
CA THR A 171 11.48 2.61 -21.98
C THR A 171 10.93 3.32 -20.74
N PHE A 172 11.29 2.86 -19.56
CA PHE A 172 10.84 3.45 -18.32
C PHE A 172 11.54 4.78 -18.03
N ASN A 173 10.75 5.81 -17.75
CA ASN A 173 11.23 7.11 -17.29
C ASN A 173 10.67 7.37 -15.89
N SER A 174 11.56 7.56 -14.93
CA SER A 174 11.19 7.89 -13.55
C SER A 174 10.51 9.27 -13.48
N SER A 175 9.49 9.38 -12.66
CA SER A 175 8.73 10.60 -12.40
C SER A 175 8.72 11.02 -10.92
N TRP A 176 9.38 10.26 -10.03
CA TRP A 176 9.44 10.48 -8.59
C TRP A 176 10.79 11.02 -8.11
#